data_daf7a063ccbd7c3c0f6770503a0dc9be
#
_entry.id   daf7a063ccbd7c3c0f6770503a0dc9be
#
_cell.length_a   1.000
_cell.length_b   1.000
_cell.length_c   1.000
_cell.angle_alpha   90.00
_cell.angle_beta   90.00
_cell.angle_gamma   90.00
#
_symmetry.space_group_name_H-M   'P 1'
#
loop_
_entity.id
_entity.type
_entity.pdbx_description
1 polymer ?
#
loop_
_entity_poly.entity_id
_entity_poly.type
_entity_poly.pdbx_seq_one_letter_code
_entity_poly.pdbx_strand_id
1 'polypeptide(L)'
;MKTTFWLSLAVSAATVRGLAASVYPDATGDFTPSGFGYLDITSVVVDNDATTLSFRINLAGNPLAVDWAKYLIGPDTVPGGNTTGPDGWGKPITMSVGGMDYFIGSWMNFGTGAELRVWDGSAWNLVPNPGLTVATDASSVTLALPFSVLGLNIGDTLRFDVYTTSDGNSVLDAAGSTTPLGWNNNPYDSGANVLTYTLVPEPGLGALLLLGGALWQGWRRRRIGRST
;
A
#
# COMPACT_ATOMS: atom_id res chain seq x y z
N MET A 1 5.95 -32.76 52.47
CA MET A 1 5.30 -31.70 51.69
C MET A 1 5.98 -31.63 50.34
N LYS A 2 5.29 -32.04 49.23
CA LYS A 2 5.82 -31.93 47.86
C LYS A 2 5.20 -30.70 47.23
N THR A 3 6.01 -29.67 47.02
CA THR A 3 5.59 -28.42 46.38
C THR A 3 5.67 -28.61 44.88
N THR A 4 4.52 -28.66 44.21
CA THR A 4 4.43 -28.73 42.73
C THR A 4 4.49 -27.31 42.19
N PHE A 5 5.58 -26.95 41.49
CA PHE A 5 5.72 -25.70 40.77
C PHE A 5 5.00 -25.80 39.40
N TRP A 6 3.95 -25.04 39.22
CA TRP A 6 3.35 -24.84 37.91
C TRP A 6 4.10 -23.72 37.16
N LEU A 7 4.82 -24.08 36.12
CA LEU A 7 5.47 -23.15 35.23
C LEU A 7 4.45 -22.73 34.17
N SER A 8 3.83 -21.57 34.34
CA SER A 8 2.94 -20.96 33.31
C SER A 8 3.79 -20.48 32.16
N LEU A 9 3.73 -21.17 31.01
CA LEU A 9 4.35 -20.74 29.76
C LEU A 9 3.43 -19.70 29.11
N ALA A 10 3.71 -18.42 29.31
CA ALA A 10 3.08 -17.36 28.56
C ALA A 10 3.64 -17.40 27.14
N VAL A 11 2.89 -17.95 26.19
CA VAL A 11 3.18 -17.85 24.76
C VAL A 11 2.73 -16.45 24.34
N SER A 12 3.67 -15.51 24.27
CA SER A 12 3.43 -14.26 23.54
C SER A 12 3.20 -14.61 22.07
N ALA A 13 1.97 -14.48 21.60
CA ALA A 13 1.65 -14.50 20.19
C ALA A 13 2.27 -13.23 19.57
N ALA A 14 3.53 -13.30 19.18
CA ALA A 14 4.09 -12.33 18.24
C ALA A 14 3.29 -12.51 16.96
N THR A 15 2.51 -11.50 16.58
CA THR A 15 1.91 -11.41 15.25
C THR A 15 3.07 -11.35 14.27
N VAL A 16 3.41 -12.50 13.68
CA VAL A 16 4.27 -12.54 12.50
C VAL A 16 3.45 -11.90 11.39
N ARG A 17 3.61 -10.59 11.20
CA ARG A 17 3.13 -9.90 10.01
C ARG A 17 3.82 -10.56 8.82
N GLY A 18 3.03 -10.95 7.85
CA GLY A 18 3.40 -11.88 6.82
C GLY A 18 4.57 -11.40 5.96
N LEU A 19 5.19 -12.36 5.32
CA LEU A 19 6.15 -12.24 4.21
C LEU A 19 5.51 -11.67 2.92
N ALA A 20 4.42 -10.92 3.03
CA ALA A 20 3.59 -10.46 1.93
C ALA A 20 3.92 -9.05 1.46
N ALA A 21 4.55 -8.22 2.29
CA ALA A 21 4.84 -6.83 1.95
C ALA A 21 5.81 -6.73 0.77
N SER A 22 5.37 -6.08 -0.31
CA SER A 22 6.21 -5.73 -1.45
C SER A 22 6.65 -4.28 -1.32
N VAL A 23 7.93 -4.02 -1.58
CA VAL A 23 8.52 -2.69 -1.55
C VAL A 23 8.87 -2.26 -2.96
N TYR A 24 8.35 -1.13 -3.38
CA TYR A 24 8.62 -0.49 -4.67
C TYR A 24 9.43 0.77 -4.38
N PRO A 25 10.76 0.73 -4.62
CA PRO A 25 11.62 1.89 -4.42
C PRO A 25 11.35 2.95 -5.48
N ASP A 26 11.49 4.20 -5.08
CA ASP A 26 11.45 5.35 -5.96
C ASP A 26 12.68 6.22 -5.77
N ALA A 27 13.02 7.05 -6.74
CA ALA A 27 14.21 7.89 -6.71
C ALA A 27 13.96 9.14 -5.85
N THR A 28 14.76 9.33 -4.82
CA THR A 28 14.67 10.52 -3.96
C THR A 28 15.24 11.74 -4.66
N GLY A 29 14.50 12.84 -4.64
CA GLY A 29 14.94 14.13 -5.20
C GLY A 29 14.70 14.25 -6.70
N ASP A 30 13.89 13.40 -7.30
CA ASP A 30 13.46 13.50 -8.70
C ASP A 30 12.22 14.40 -8.88
N PHE A 31 11.73 14.98 -7.81
CA PHE A 31 10.77 16.08 -7.82
C PHE A 31 11.46 17.44 -8.04
N THR A 32 10.93 18.27 -8.96
CA THR A 32 11.49 19.60 -9.31
C THR A 32 10.46 20.71 -9.06
N PRO A 33 10.79 21.78 -8.32
CA PRO A 33 12.06 22.07 -7.65
C PRO A 33 12.25 21.34 -6.31
N SER A 34 13.48 21.20 -5.85
CA SER A 34 13.80 20.58 -4.55
C SER A 34 13.20 21.37 -3.37
N GLY A 35 13.13 20.74 -2.19
CA GLY A 35 12.64 21.38 -0.96
C GLY A 35 11.19 20.99 -0.58
N PHE A 36 10.53 20.15 -1.36
CA PHE A 36 9.17 19.66 -1.10
C PHE A 36 9.16 18.16 -0.78
N GLY A 37 10.06 17.72 0.09
CA GLY A 37 10.23 16.31 0.43
C GLY A 37 8.94 15.58 0.88
N TYR A 38 7.93 16.32 1.33
CA TYR A 38 6.60 15.79 1.62
C TYR A 38 5.78 15.42 0.37
N LEU A 39 6.29 15.69 -0.83
CA LEU A 39 5.74 15.26 -2.12
C LEU A 39 6.67 14.28 -2.86
N ASP A 40 7.86 14.08 -2.37
CA ASP A 40 8.93 13.26 -2.94
C ASP A 40 8.79 11.84 -2.38
N ILE A 41 8.28 10.92 -3.19
CA ILE A 41 8.10 9.51 -2.85
C ILE A 41 9.48 8.85 -2.81
N THR A 42 9.79 8.12 -1.76
CA THR A 42 11.04 7.34 -1.66
C THR A 42 10.81 5.86 -1.84
N SER A 43 9.59 5.41 -1.56
CA SER A 43 9.13 4.05 -1.82
C SER A 43 7.64 3.92 -1.53
N VAL A 44 7.03 2.91 -2.13
CA VAL A 44 5.69 2.44 -1.75
C VAL A 44 5.82 1.04 -1.20
N VAL A 45 5.20 0.79 -0.03
CA VAL A 45 5.08 -0.55 0.54
C VAL A 45 3.63 -0.97 0.42
N VAL A 46 3.39 -2.09 -0.27
CA VAL A 46 2.05 -2.69 -0.38
C VAL A 46 2.01 -3.99 0.38
N ASP A 47 1.01 -4.14 1.20
CA ASP A 47 0.81 -5.32 2.06
C ASP A 47 -0.67 -5.64 2.17
N ASN A 48 -1.00 -6.91 2.43
CA ASN A 48 -2.36 -7.31 2.77
C ASN A 48 -2.40 -8.28 3.95
N ASP A 49 -3.46 -8.18 4.73
CA ASP A 49 -3.93 -9.25 5.63
C ASP A 49 -5.05 -10.06 4.96
N ALA A 50 -5.81 -10.83 5.74
CA ALA A 50 -6.90 -11.67 5.23
C ALA A 50 -8.03 -10.88 4.55
N THR A 51 -8.17 -9.58 4.79
CA THR A 51 -9.31 -8.76 4.38
C THR A 51 -8.93 -7.38 3.85
N THR A 52 -7.78 -6.87 4.27
CA THR A 52 -7.37 -5.47 4.08
C THR A 52 -6.14 -5.40 3.19
N LEU A 53 -6.17 -4.51 2.21
CA LEU A 53 -5.02 -4.08 1.40
C LEU A 53 -4.55 -2.73 1.93
N SER A 54 -3.25 -2.56 2.11
CA SER A 54 -2.64 -1.31 2.56
C SER A 54 -1.53 -0.84 1.63
N PHE A 55 -1.47 0.47 1.43
CA PHE A 55 -0.43 1.17 0.69
C PHE A 55 0.22 2.17 1.64
N ARG A 56 1.48 1.96 1.97
CA ARG A 56 2.27 2.94 2.72
C ARG A 56 3.19 3.69 1.76
N ILE A 57 2.95 4.97 1.60
CA ILE A 57 3.70 5.89 0.76
C ILE A 57 4.77 6.53 1.66
N ASN A 58 6.02 6.13 1.51
CA ASN A 58 7.15 6.72 2.23
C ASN A 58 7.65 7.95 1.46
N LEU A 59 7.96 9.00 2.19
CA LEU A 59 8.29 10.32 1.67
C LEU A 59 9.65 10.79 2.18
N ALA A 60 10.34 11.61 1.41
CA ALA A 60 11.59 12.24 1.82
C ALA A 60 11.41 13.31 2.92
N GLY A 61 10.17 13.79 3.11
CA GLY A 61 9.82 14.78 4.13
C GLY A 61 8.54 14.48 4.88
N ASN A 62 8.19 15.37 5.82
CA ASN A 62 7.03 15.18 6.68
C ASN A 62 5.73 15.59 5.97
N PRO A 63 4.77 14.67 5.70
CA PRO A 63 3.49 14.98 5.06
C PRO A 63 2.63 15.96 5.86
N LEU A 64 2.85 16.06 7.18
CA LEU A 64 2.12 16.98 8.07
C LEU A 64 2.72 18.39 8.09
N ALA A 65 3.81 18.65 7.33
CA ALA A 65 4.42 19.98 7.26
C ALA A 65 3.55 21.01 6.51
N VAL A 66 2.59 20.51 5.70
CA VAL A 66 1.67 21.34 4.90
C VAL A 66 0.26 20.73 4.93
N ASP A 67 -0.74 21.54 4.64
CA ASP A 67 -2.14 21.12 4.63
C ASP A 67 -2.71 20.87 3.21
N TRP A 68 -1.96 21.19 2.17
CA TRP A 68 -2.41 21.14 0.77
C TRP A 68 -1.88 19.93 -0.03
N ALA A 69 -0.97 19.14 0.54
CA ALA A 69 -0.47 17.92 -0.13
C ALA A 69 -1.58 16.88 -0.33
N LYS A 70 -1.52 16.17 -1.46
CA LYS A 70 -2.43 15.09 -1.81
C LYS A 70 -1.63 13.84 -2.21
N TYR A 71 -2.14 12.69 -1.81
CA TYR A 71 -1.57 11.37 -2.10
C TYR A 71 -2.62 10.52 -2.77
N LEU A 72 -2.32 10.05 -3.97
CA LEU A 72 -3.27 9.43 -4.87
C LEU A 72 -2.80 8.04 -5.26
N ILE A 73 -3.74 7.12 -5.48
CA ILE A 73 -3.47 5.79 -6.01
C ILE A 73 -4.47 5.53 -7.13
N GLY A 74 -3.98 5.03 -8.25
CA GLY A 74 -4.78 4.58 -9.41
C GLY A 74 -4.75 3.05 -9.52
N PRO A 75 -5.72 2.31 -8.94
CA PRO A 75 -5.83 0.86 -9.10
C PRO A 75 -6.45 0.47 -10.45
N ASP A 76 -5.84 -0.55 -11.10
CA ASP A 76 -6.34 -1.29 -12.26
C ASP A 76 -6.51 -2.76 -11.83
N THR A 77 -7.74 -3.24 -11.76
CA THR A 77 -8.11 -4.53 -11.16
C THR A 77 -8.81 -5.48 -12.13
N VAL A 78 -9.39 -4.93 -13.20
CA VAL A 78 -10.09 -5.69 -14.24
C VAL A 78 -9.76 -5.14 -15.63
N PRO A 79 -9.90 -5.91 -16.70
CA PRO A 79 -9.72 -5.38 -18.06
C PRO A 79 -10.72 -4.26 -18.38
N GLY A 80 -10.23 -3.11 -18.80
CA GLY A 80 -11.04 -1.93 -19.12
C GLY A 80 -10.55 -0.69 -18.39
N GLY A 81 -11.42 0.00 -17.67
CA GLY A 81 -11.08 1.17 -16.90
C GLY A 81 -10.91 2.46 -17.71
N ASN A 82 -10.55 3.55 -17.04
CA ASN A 82 -10.31 4.85 -17.66
C ASN A 82 -8.87 4.93 -18.22
N THR A 83 -8.73 4.89 -19.53
CA THR A 83 -7.42 4.91 -20.22
C THR A 83 -7.01 6.30 -20.73
N THR A 84 -7.93 7.25 -20.84
CA THR A 84 -7.69 8.50 -21.57
C THR A 84 -8.16 9.76 -20.84
N GLY A 85 -9.02 9.60 -19.86
CA GLY A 85 -9.56 10.73 -19.10
C GLY A 85 -8.69 11.08 -17.89
N PRO A 86 -8.96 12.19 -17.25
CA PRO A 86 -8.33 12.53 -15.99
C PRO A 86 -8.74 11.55 -14.89
N ASP A 87 -8.02 11.59 -13.78
CA ASP A 87 -8.34 10.81 -12.59
C ASP A 87 -9.67 11.22 -11.93
N GLY A 88 -10.02 10.60 -10.82
CA GLY A 88 -11.27 10.85 -10.10
C GLY A 88 -11.44 12.27 -9.55
N TRP A 89 -10.37 13.06 -9.48
CA TRP A 89 -10.38 14.48 -9.11
C TRP A 89 -10.14 15.44 -10.29
N GLY A 90 -10.09 14.91 -11.51
CA GLY A 90 -9.85 15.72 -12.71
C GLY A 90 -8.39 16.12 -12.85
N LYS A 91 -7.45 15.47 -12.15
CA LYS A 91 -6.02 15.69 -12.35
C LYS A 91 -5.58 15.05 -13.68
N PRO A 92 -4.57 15.59 -14.36
CA PRO A 92 -4.11 15.09 -15.65
C PRO A 92 -3.26 13.79 -15.48
N ILE A 93 -3.85 12.80 -14.85
CA ILE A 93 -3.27 11.47 -14.60
C ILE A 93 -4.06 10.46 -15.40
N THR A 94 -3.37 9.68 -16.23
CA THR A 94 -3.94 8.61 -17.04
C THR A 94 -3.19 7.31 -16.81
N MET A 95 -3.83 6.20 -17.15
CA MET A 95 -3.22 4.88 -17.23
C MET A 95 -3.59 4.28 -18.59
N SER A 96 -2.86 4.67 -19.63
CA SER A 96 -3.20 4.33 -21.02
C SER A 96 -3.16 2.83 -21.33
N VAL A 97 -2.45 2.04 -20.50
CA VAL A 97 -2.37 0.59 -20.61
C VAL A 97 -3.09 -0.05 -19.42
N GLY A 98 -4.22 -0.69 -19.68
CA GLY A 98 -5.10 -1.31 -18.69
C GLY A 98 -6.27 -0.41 -18.30
N GLY A 99 -5.98 0.82 -17.89
CA GLY A 99 -6.96 1.80 -17.44
C GLY A 99 -7.15 1.76 -15.91
N MET A 100 -7.46 2.90 -15.32
CA MET A 100 -7.82 2.94 -13.90
C MET A 100 -9.28 2.54 -13.72
N ASP A 101 -9.54 1.51 -12.90
CA ASP A 101 -10.90 1.13 -12.49
C ASP A 101 -11.34 1.87 -11.25
N TYR A 102 -10.38 2.16 -10.37
CA TYR A 102 -10.60 2.88 -9.13
C TYR A 102 -9.63 4.04 -9.01
N PHE A 103 -10.01 4.98 -8.18
CA PHE A 103 -9.20 6.11 -7.78
C PHE A 103 -9.30 6.28 -6.25
N ILE A 104 -8.16 6.29 -5.57
CA ILE A 104 -8.07 6.60 -4.15
C ILE A 104 -7.38 7.95 -4.03
N GLY A 105 -8.08 8.92 -3.45
CA GLY A 105 -7.54 10.25 -3.20
C GLY A 105 -7.49 10.55 -1.71
N SER A 106 -6.34 11.02 -1.22
CA SER A 106 -6.15 11.43 0.18
C SER A 106 -5.63 12.85 0.26
N TRP A 107 -6.09 13.60 1.26
CA TRP A 107 -5.74 15.00 1.52
C TRP A 107 -5.29 15.22 2.96
N MET A 108 -4.46 16.27 3.15
CA MET A 108 -3.95 16.67 4.46
C MET A 108 -4.67 17.91 5.02
N ASN A 109 -5.39 18.68 4.20
CA ASN A 109 -6.09 19.89 4.61
C ASN A 109 -7.37 19.58 5.42
N PHE A 110 -7.69 20.44 6.38
CA PHE A 110 -8.88 20.32 7.26
C PHE A 110 -8.97 19.00 8.06
N GLY A 111 -7.83 18.44 8.42
CA GLY A 111 -7.68 17.09 8.94
C GLY A 111 -7.47 16.09 7.81
N THR A 112 -6.79 14.99 8.10
CA THR A 112 -6.54 13.93 7.12
C THR A 112 -7.83 13.24 6.72
N GLY A 113 -7.99 12.98 5.42
CA GLY A 113 -9.14 12.27 4.89
C GLY A 113 -8.81 11.57 3.57
N ALA A 114 -9.69 10.68 3.14
CA ALA A 114 -9.58 10.03 1.86
C ALA A 114 -10.95 9.63 1.30
N GLU A 115 -11.01 9.45 0.00
CA GLU A 115 -12.17 8.90 -0.71
C GLU A 115 -11.76 7.87 -1.74
N LEU A 116 -12.69 6.97 -2.04
CA LEU A 116 -12.59 6.00 -3.13
C LEU A 116 -13.61 6.35 -4.19
N ARG A 117 -13.19 6.35 -5.45
CA ARG A 117 -14.07 6.42 -6.62
C ARG A 117 -13.90 5.20 -7.50
N VAL A 118 -14.97 4.85 -8.21
CA VAL A 118 -14.99 3.77 -9.20
C VAL A 118 -15.37 4.35 -10.56
N TRP A 119 -14.69 3.88 -11.61
CA TRP A 119 -15.04 4.19 -13.00
C TRP A 119 -16.17 3.29 -13.46
N ASP A 120 -17.28 3.86 -13.96
CA ASP A 120 -18.45 3.11 -14.45
C ASP A 120 -18.46 2.90 -15.96
N GLY A 121 -17.36 3.25 -16.64
CA GLY A 121 -17.24 3.26 -18.09
C GLY A 121 -17.49 4.66 -18.73
N SER A 122 -17.96 5.63 -17.95
CA SER A 122 -18.25 6.98 -18.43
C SER A 122 -17.89 8.07 -17.44
N ALA A 123 -17.97 7.81 -16.15
CA ALA A 123 -17.74 8.78 -15.09
C ALA A 123 -17.13 8.14 -13.83
N TRP A 124 -16.49 8.98 -13.02
CA TRP A 124 -15.99 8.63 -11.71
C TRP A 124 -17.08 8.82 -10.65
N ASN A 125 -17.51 7.75 -10.02
CA ASN A 125 -18.53 7.75 -8.99
C ASN A 125 -17.93 7.51 -7.61
N LEU A 126 -18.33 8.32 -6.63
CA LEU A 126 -17.92 8.15 -5.25
C LEU A 126 -18.48 6.83 -4.69
N VAL A 127 -17.61 6.02 -4.08
CA VAL A 127 -18.00 4.81 -3.35
C VAL A 127 -18.33 5.20 -1.92
N PRO A 128 -19.59 5.07 -1.48
CA PRO A 128 -19.98 5.44 -0.12
C PRO A 128 -19.44 4.41 0.90
N ASN A 129 -18.86 4.89 2.00
CA ASN A 129 -18.39 4.06 3.12
C ASN A 129 -17.51 2.86 2.69
N PRO A 130 -16.42 3.09 1.94
CA PRO A 130 -15.59 2.01 1.42
C PRO A 130 -14.75 1.30 2.49
N GLY A 131 -14.80 1.73 3.76
CA GLY A 131 -13.91 1.26 4.82
C GLY A 131 -12.47 1.75 4.66
N LEU A 132 -12.26 2.75 3.80
CA LEU A 132 -10.94 3.36 3.58
C LEU A 132 -10.50 4.15 4.82
N THR A 133 -9.28 3.90 5.26
CA THR A 133 -8.65 4.57 6.41
C THR A 133 -7.36 5.27 5.98
N VAL A 134 -7.03 6.35 6.67
CA VAL A 134 -5.79 7.11 6.49
C VAL A 134 -5.04 7.16 7.81
N ALA A 135 -3.76 6.84 7.78
CA ALA A 135 -2.84 7.07 8.89
C ALA A 135 -1.59 7.81 8.37
N THR A 136 -1.08 8.75 9.16
CA THR A 136 0.11 9.54 8.81
C THR A 136 1.10 9.50 9.94
N ASP A 137 2.38 9.49 9.59
CA ASP A 137 3.49 9.73 10.50
C ASP A 137 4.43 10.82 9.93
N ALA A 138 5.59 11.04 10.56
CA ALA A 138 6.53 12.09 10.15
C ALA A 138 7.18 11.85 8.77
N SER A 139 6.97 10.70 8.15
CA SER A 139 7.64 10.33 6.88
C SER A 139 6.77 9.47 5.97
N SER A 140 5.52 9.22 6.32
CA SER A 140 4.66 8.40 5.47
C SER A 140 3.18 8.72 5.59
N VAL A 141 2.45 8.33 4.54
CA VAL A 141 0.98 8.26 4.51
C VAL A 141 0.61 6.82 4.20
N THR A 142 -0.26 6.23 5.02
CA THR A 142 -0.78 4.88 4.82
C THR A 142 -2.27 4.94 4.51
N LEU A 143 -2.66 4.36 3.39
CA LEU A 143 -4.05 4.19 2.96
C LEU A 143 -4.39 2.70 3.02
N ALA A 144 -5.46 2.33 3.72
CA ALA A 144 -5.86 0.95 3.83
C ALA A 144 -7.38 0.79 3.69
N LEU A 145 -7.80 -0.27 2.97
CA LEU A 145 -9.20 -0.55 2.69
C LEU A 145 -9.42 -2.06 2.52
N PRO A 146 -10.66 -2.57 2.72
CA PRO A 146 -10.98 -3.93 2.38
C PRO A 146 -10.76 -4.17 0.87
N PHE A 147 -9.92 -5.14 0.49
CA PHE A 147 -9.61 -5.39 -0.91
C PHE A 147 -10.84 -5.87 -1.72
N SER A 148 -11.84 -6.43 -1.05
CA SER A 148 -13.11 -6.81 -1.67
C SER A 148 -13.89 -5.63 -2.26
N VAL A 149 -13.65 -4.39 -1.77
CA VAL A 149 -14.25 -3.17 -2.32
C VAL A 149 -13.68 -2.84 -3.70
N LEU A 150 -12.46 -3.29 -3.98
CA LEU A 150 -11.82 -3.22 -5.29
C LEU A 150 -12.14 -4.44 -6.17
N GLY A 151 -13.07 -5.30 -5.76
CA GLY A 151 -13.42 -6.53 -6.48
C GLY A 151 -12.36 -7.63 -6.41
N LEU A 152 -11.37 -7.51 -5.52
CA LEU A 152 -10.23 -8.42 -5.42
C LEU A 152 -10.44 -9.52 -4.38
N ASN A 153 -9.79 -10.65 -4.62
CA ASN A 153 -9.69 -11.81 -3.73
C ASN A 153 -8.22 -12.19 -3.52
N ILE A 154 -7.95 -12.99 -2.51
CA ILE A 154 -6.60 -13.58 -2.32
C ILE A 154 -6.21 -14.38 -3.57
N GLY A 155 -5.01 -14.09 -4.08
CA GLY A 155 -4.46 -14.65 -5.32
C GLY A 155 -4.65 -13.76 -6.55
N ASP A 156 -5.52 -12.75 -6.49
CA ASP A 156 -5.67 -11.79 -7.59
C ASP A 156 -4.49 -10.82 -7.64
N THR A 157 -4.19 -10.33 -8.83
CA THR A 157 -3.12 -9.36 -9.07
C THR A 157 -3.74 -8.00 -9.38
N LEU A 158 -3.32 -7.01 -8.62
CA LEU A 158 -3.60 -5.60 -8.79
C LEU A 158 -2.46 -4.95 -9.59
N ARG A 159 -2.80 -4.12 -10.57
CA ARG A 159 -1.89 -3.14 -11.17
C ARG A 159 -2.22 -1.77 -10.57
N PHE A 160 -1.22 -0.94 -10.36
CA PHE A 160 -1.45 0.37 -9.75
C PHE A 160 -0.28 1.32 -10.01
N ASP A 161 -0.51 2.60 -9.77
CA ASP A 161 0.54 3.58 -9.57
C ASP A 161 0.16 4.51 -8.43
N VAL A 162 1.15 5.21 -7.87
CA VAL A 162 1.00 6.09 -6.72
C VAL A 162 1.55 7.46 -7.07
N TYR A 163 0.81 8.51 -6.74
CA TYR A 163 1.12 9.87 -7.17
C TYR A 163 1.07 10.83 -5.98
N THR A 164 1.87 11.89 -6.08
CA THR A 164 1.70 13.08 -5.25
C THR A 164 1.26 14.27 -6.08
N THR A 165 0.43 15.12 -5.50
CA THR A 165 -0.05 16.35 -6.12
C THR A 165 -0.39 17.39 -5.06
N SER A 166 -0.73 18.58 -5.51
CA SER A 166 -1.25 19.67 -4.70
C SER A 166 -2.75 19.90 -4.98
N ASP A 167 -3.30 21.01 -4.49
CA ASP A 167 -4.59 21.52 -4.92
C ASP A 167 -4.62 21.89 -6.43
N GLY A 168 -3.46 22.16 -7.03
CA GLY A 168 -3.31 22.38 -8.48
C GLY A 168 -3.47 21.12 -9.31
N ASN A 169 -3.22 21.25 -10.63
CA ASN A 169 -3.40 20.17 -11.61
C ASN A 169 -2.09 19.47 -12.01
N SER A 170 -0.96 19.73 -11.32
CA SER A 170 0.30 19.08 -11.64
C SER A 170 0.42 17.75 -10.90
N VAL A 171 0.91 16.75 -11.61
CA VAL A 171 1.47 15.55 -10.98
C VAL A 171 2.89 15.91 -10.56
N LEU A 172 3.19 15.78 -9.28
CA LEU A 172 4.42 16.29 -8.71
C LEU A 172 5.46 15.19 -8.57
N ASP A 173 4.99 13.98 -8.26
CA ASP A 173 5.79 12.78 -8.25
C ASP A 173 4.93 11.54 -8.50
N ALA A 174 5.53 10.44 -8.96
CA ALA A 174 4.85 9.19 -9.24
C ALA A 174 5.79 7.99 -9.11
N ALA A 175 5.44 7.02 -8.29
CA ALA A 175 6.28 5.84 -7.98
C ALA A 175 6.59 4.95 -9.20
N GLY A 176 5.78 5.00 -10.26
CA GLY A 176 6.04 4.35 -11.54
C GLY A 176 6.86 5.19 -12.51
N SER A 177 7.16 6.45 -12.19
CA SER A 177 7.91 7.34 -13.08
C SER A 177 9.39 7.00 -13.07
N THR A 178 10.03 7.07 -14.25
CA THR A 178 11.48 7.00 -14.39
C THR A 178 12.09 8.35 -14.72
N THR A 179 11.29 9.40 -14.74
CA THR A 179 11.68 10.77 -15.08
C THR A 179 11.19 11.74 -14.03
N PRO A 180 11.99 12.77 -13.67
CA PRO A 180 11.56 13.78 -12.71
C PRO A 180 10.27 14.48 -13.16
N LEU A 181 9.35 14.64 -12.21
CA LEU A 181 8.12 15.39 -12.36
C LEU A 181 8.20 16.74 -11.62
N GLY A 182 7.16 17.55 -11.70
CA GLY A 182 7.13 18.84 -10.99
C GLY A 182 5.95 19.74 -11.39
N TRP A 183 6.04 21.01 -11.04
CA TRP A 183 4.95 22.01 -11.16
C TRP A 183 4.52 22.37 -12.59
N ASN A 184 5.05 21.74 -13.62
CA ASN A 184 4.86 22.17 -15.03
C ASN A 184 3.53 21.72 -15.66
N ASN A 185 2.57 21.25 -14.88
CA ASN A 185 1.23 20.80 -15.36
C ASN A 185 1.28 19.82 -16.54
N ASN A 186 2.32 19.05 -16.67
CA ASN A 186 2.41 18.03 -17.69
C ASN A 186 1.43 16.91 -17.35
N PRO A 187 0.60 16.44 -18.29
CA PRO A 187 -0.15 15.23 -18.07
C PRO A 187 0.85 14.08 -17.81
N TYR A 188 0.53 13.26 -16.84
CA TYR A 188 1.29 12.05 -16.53
C TYR A 188 0.51 10.81 -16.97
N ASP A 189 1.19 9.91 -17.64
CA ASP A 189 0.64 8.61 -18.03
C ASP A 189 1.51 7.51 -17.43
N SER A 190 0.95 6.72 -16.52
CA SER A 190 1.62 5.55 -15.97
C SER A 190 1.98 4.53 -17.06
N GLY A 191 1.16 4.41 -18.11
CA GLY A 191 1.44 3.61 -19.28
C GLY A 191 1.91 2.19 -18.96
N ALA A 192 3.13 1.84 -19.40
CA ALA A 192 3.76 0.56 -19.14
C ALA A 192 4.50 0.48 -17.78
N ASN A 193 4.61 1.59 -17.05
CA ASN A 193 5.41 1.69 -15.82
C ASN A 193 4.59 1.40 -14.55
N VAL A 194 3.39 0.86 -14.69
CA VAL A 194 2.55 0.49 -13.55
C VAL A 194 3.20 -0.59 -12.69
N LEU A 195 3.06 -0.44 -11.41
CA LEU A 195 3.47 -1.42 -10.40
C LEU A 195 2.45 -2.56 -10.34
N THR A 196 2.86 -3.72 -9.82
CA THR A 196 1.96 -4.88 -9.68
C THR A 196 2.11 -5.50 -8.30
N TYR A 197 0.99 -5.88 -7.69
CA TYR A 197 0.94 -6.58 -6.41
C TYR A 197 -0.05 -7.75 -6.50
N THR A 198 0.36 -8.93 -6.03
CA THR A 198 -0.54 -10.09 -5.92
C THR A 198 -0.92 -10.30 -4.46
N LEU A 199 -2.22 -10.33 -4.17
CA LEU A 199 -2.71 -10.56 -2.82
C LEU A 199 -2.35 -11.97 -2.37
N VAL A 200 -1.71 -12.09 -1.22
CA VAL A 200 -1.21 -13.36 -0.70
C VAL A 200 -2.01 -13.81 0.52
N PRO A 201 -2.20 -15.13 0.71
CA PRO A 201 -2.81 -15.63 1.93
C PRO A 201 -1.93 -15.31 3.14
N GLU A 202 -2.54 -14.93 4.26
CA GLU A 202 -1.79 -14.92 5.52
C GLU A 202 -1.21 -16.31 5.82
N PRO A 203 0.01 -16.38 6.37
CA PRO A 203 0.56 -17.64 6.84
C PRO A 203 -0.37 -18.22 7.90
N GLY A 204 -1.12 -19.25 7.54
CA GLY A 204 -2.08 -19.89 8.46
C GLY A 204 -1.36 -20.37 9.73
N LEU A 205 -2.03 -20.28 10.87
CA LEU A 205 -1.56 -20.81 12.16
C LEU A 205 -1.03 -22.26 12.06
N GLY A 206 -1.54 -23.03 11.09
CA GLY A 206 -1.08 -24.38 10.79
C GLY A 206 0.37 -24.46 10.31
N ALA A 207 0.83 -23.49 9.50
CA ALA A 207 2.23 -23.45 9.05
C ALA A 207 3.19 -23.13 10.22
N LEU A 208 2.78 -22.23 11.12
CA LEU A 208 3.52 -21.91 12.34
C LEU A 208 3.59 -23.09 13.33
N LEU A 209 2.50 -23.86 13.47
CA LEU A 209 2.46 -25.07 14.31
C LEU A 209 3.35 -26.18 13.75
N LEU A 210 3.41 -26.36 12.43
CA LEU A 210 4.30 -27.33 11.79
C LEU A 210 5.77 -26.97 11.98
N LEU A 211 6.14 -25.68 11.84
CA LEU A 211 7.50 -25.20 12.11
C LEU A 211 7.87 -25.34 13.59
N GLY A 212 6.97 -24.96 14.49
CA GLY A 212 7.16 -25.13 15.94
C GLY A 212 7.27 -26.59 16.36
N GLY A 213 6.47 -27.48 15.79
CA GLY A 213 6.52 -28.92 16.01
C GLY A 213 7.80 -29.55 15.51
N ALA A 214 8.32 -29.18 14.37
CA ALA A 214 9.57 -29.64 13.79
C ALA A 214 10.78 -29.22 14.64
N LEU A 215 10.81 -27.97 15.11
CA LEU A 215 11.86 -27.46 16.01
C LEU A 215 11.84 -28.19 17.37
N TRP A 216 10.65 -28.47 17.92
CA TRP A 216 10.48 -29.17 19.18
C TRP A 216 10.93 -30.64 19.10
N GLN A 217 10.63 -31.34 18.00
CA GLN A 217 11.11 -32.71 17.74
C GLN A 217 12.62 -32.76 17.56
N GLY A 218 13.22 -31.79 16.87
CA GLY A 218 14.67 -31.66 16.70
C GLY A 218 15.39 -31.45 18.03
N TRP A 219 14.79 -30.65 18.93
CA TRP A 219 15.35 -30.43 20.27
C TRP A 219 15.24 -31.64 21.18
N ARG A 220 14.14 -32.40 21.13
CA ARG A 220 13.99 -33.69 21.86
C ARG A 220 15.04 -34.73 21.44
N ARG A 221 15.28 -34.89 20.14
CA ARG A 221 16.29 -35.87 19.64
C ARG A 221 17.71 -35.54 20.10
N ARG A 222 18.07 -34.27 20.23
CA ARG A 222 19.39 -33.84 20.73
C ARG A 222 19.58 -34.10 22.23
N ARG A 223 18.54 -34.16 23.04
CA ARG A 223 18.64 -34.48 24.47
C ARG A 223 18.82 -35.98 24.74
N ILE A 224 18.22 -36.86 23.95
CA ILE A 224 18.28 -38.29 24.11
C ILE A 224 19.65 -38.85 23.68
N GLY A 225 20.35 -38.22 22.75
CA GLY A 225 21.68 -38.63 22.25
C GLY A 225 22.87 -38.23 23.15
N ARG A 226 22.65 -37.60 24.32
CA ARG A 226 23.73 -37.20 25.26
C ARG A 226 23.79 -38.00 26.55
N SER A 227 23.07 -39.10 26.67
CA SER A 227 23.03 -39.95 27.87
C SER A 227 23.54 -41.36 27.59
N THR A 228 24.61 -41.51 26.77
CA THR A 228 25.43 -42.72 26.66
C THR A 228 26.89 -42.36 26.85
#